data_2674e41413e1d248527909551729b599
#
_entry.id   2674e41413e1d248527909551729b599
#
_cell.length_a   1.000
_cell.length_b   1.000
_cell.length_c   1.000
_cell.angle_alpha   90.00
_cell.angle_beta   90.00
_cell.angle_gamma   90.00
#
_symmetry.space_group_name_H-M   'P 1'
#
loop_
_entity.id
_entity.type
_entity.pdbx_description
1 polymer ?
#
loop_
_entity_poly.entity_id
_entity_poly.type
_entity_poly.pdbx_seq_one_letter_code
_entity_poly.pdbx_strand_id
1 'polypeptide(L)'
;MSDYWEKRAAWDMYERMADAEDNADLVARIYRSASAQIVFSAQDIFEKYMTKHKLSKAEAWRFLNSFQDKDSIQKLLLEIKNKDSGKNKQELLKELEAPAYRARIERLQRLLQQVDTVMQNVYQQEQRFDTSFFEQLAENAYYRTIYNTQRKTGLGFSFSHVDQKQIERVLRMNWSGKHYSKRIWKNTDDLAKTIKDELLVSLLTGRTDRETAAVITEKFGGGAIAARRLIRTESCFFASELTAQAYKECGIKKYRYMATLDLRTSKIC
;
A
#
# COMPACT_ATOMS: atom_id res chain seq x y z
N MET A 1 -3.29 -34.04 -27.15
CA MET A 1 -2.11 -33.20 -26.82
C MET A 1 -2.49 -31.83 -26.22
N SER A 2 -3.61 -31.23 -26.65
CA SER A 2 -4.13 -29.95 -26.11
C SER A 2 -4.39 -30.01 -24.60
N ASP A 3 -5.09 -31.03 -24.10
CA ASP A 3 -5.53 -31.20 -22.71
C ASP A 3 -4.40 -31.16 -21.65
N TYR A 4 -3.21 -31.71 -21.96
CA TYR A 4 -2.08 -31.69 -21.02
C TYR A 4 -1.58 -30.25 -20.76
N TRP A 5 -1.36 -29.49 -21.84
CA TRP A 5 -0.83 -28.14 -21.70
C TRP A 5 -1.85 -27.18 -21.08
N GLU A 6 -3.12 -27.38 -21.37
CA GLU A 6 -4.22 -26.62 -20.79
C GLU A 6 -4.31 -26.85 -19.27
N LYS A 7 -4.33 -28.11 -18.86
CA LYS A 7 -4.31 -28.48 -17.43
C LYS A 7 -3.08 -27.97 -16.72
N ARG A 8 -1.92 -28.04 -17.38
CA ARG A 8 -0.66 -27.58 -16.79
C ARG A 8 -0.61 -26.07 -16.65
N ALA A 9 -1.03 -25.33 -17.66
CA ALA A 9 -1.10 -23.88 -17.62
C ALA A 9 -2.08 -23.39 -16.54
N ALA A 10 -3.23 -24.05 -16.41
CA ALA A 10 -4.20 -23.74 -15.35
C ALA A 10 -3.64 -24.00 -13.96
N TRP A 11 -2.92 -25.13 -13.78
CA TRP A 11 -2.26 -25.45 -12.51
C TRP A 11 -1.16 -24.44 -12.16
N ASP A 12 -0.28 -24.11 -13.11
CA ASP A 12 0.80 -23.15 -12.92
C ASP A 12 0.25 -21.75 -12.59
N MET A 13 -0.89 -21.36 -13.19
CA MET A 13 -1.56 -20.10 -12.85
C MET A 13 -2.13 -20.14 -11.43
N TYR A 14 -2.79 -21.24 -11.07
CA TYR A 14 -3.37 -21.39 -9.73
C TYR A 14 -2.29 -21.26 -8.64
N GLU A 15 -1.17 -21.98 -8.77
CA GLU A 15 -0.08 -21.91 -7.80
C GLU A 15 0.52 -20.49 -7.71
N ARG A 16 0.78 -19.86 -8.86
CA ARG A 16 1.29 -18.47 -8.89
C ARG A 16 0.35 -17.49 -8.19
N MET A 17 -0.96 -17.69 -8.35
CA MET A 17 -1.93 -16.83 -7.67
C MET A 17 -2.02 -17.15 -6.18
N ALA A 18 -1.86 -18.38 -5.78
CA ALA A 18 -1.77 -18.76 -4.37
C ALA A 18 -0.54 -18.11 -3.70
N ASP A 19 0.63 -18.23 -4.31
CA ASP A 19 1.85 -17.57 -3.83
C ASP A 19 1.69 -16.04 -3.76
N ALA A 20 1.03 -15.44 -4.75
CA ALA A 20 0.74 -14.01 -4.76
C ALA A 20 -0.23 -13.60 -3.64
N GLU A 21 -1.21 -14.45 -3.30
CA GLU A 21 -2.10 -14.20 -2.16
C GLU A 21 -1.36 -14.30 -0.82
N ASP A 22 -0.47 -15.28 -0.67
CA ASP A 22 0.34 -15.44 0.54
C ASP A 22 1.23 -14.21 0.77
N ASN A 23 1.89 -13.70 -0.28
CA ASN A 23 2.65 -12.45 -0.19
C ASN A 23 1.74 -11.24 0.12
N ALA A 24 0.57 -11.16 -0.51
CA ALA A 24 -0.39 -10.09 -0.23
C ALA A 24 -0.91 -10.13 1.21
N ASP A 25 -1.04 -11.30 1.82
CA ASP A 25 -1.40 -11.45 3.23
C ASP A 25 -0.28 -10.99 4.17
N LEU A 26 0.99 -11.23 3.82
CA LEU A 26 2.13 -10.67 4.54
C LEU A 26 2.11 -9.13 4.48
N VAL A 27 1.91 -8.56 3.30
CA VAL A 27 1.80 -7.10 3.12
C VAL A 27 0.59 -6.55 3.90
N ALA A 28 -0.56 -7.22 3.88
CA ALA A 28 -1.72 -6.80 4.66
C ALA A 28 -1.46 -6.77 6.18
N ARG A 29 -0.55 -7.61 6.69
CA ARG A 29 -0.10 -7.55 8.10
C ARG A 29 0.71 -6.28 8.38
N ILE A 30 1.54 -5.83 7.43
CA ILE A 30 2.28 -4.56 7.55
C ILE A 30 1.29 -3.40 7.69
N TYR A 31 0.27 -3.33 6.85
CA TYR A 31 -0.77 -2.30 6.91
C TYR A 31 -1.56 -2.33 8.21
N ARG A 32 -1.91 -3.51 8.72
CA ARG A 32 -2.58 -3.67 10.03
C ARG A 32 -1.70 -3.20 11.19
N SER A 33 -0.42 -3.55 11.18
CA SER A 33 0.54 -3.10 12.19
C SER A 33 0.70 -1.58 12.16
N ALA A 34 0.80 -0.98 10.98
CA ALA A 34 0.88 0.46 10.80
C ALA A 34 -0.39 1.17 11.31
N SER A 35 -1.58 0.62 11.02
CA SER A 35 -2.84 1.12 11.56
C SER A 35 -2.83 1.14 13.09
N ALA A 36 -2.44 0.02 13.71
CA ALA A 36 -2.36 -0.08 15.17
C ALA A 36 -1.37 0.93 15.78
N GLN A 37 -0.22 1.14 15.14
CA GLN A 37 0.78 2.12 15.59
C GLN A 37 0.22 3.55 15.55
N ILE A 38 -0.50 3.94 14.50
CA ILE A 38 -1.07 5.28 14.40
C ILE A 38 -2.20 5.48 15.42
N VAL A 39 -3.07 4.48 15.61
CA VAL A 39 -4.12 4.52 16.63
C VAL A 39 -3.50 4.65 18.03
N PHE A 40 -2.49 3.85 18.34
CA PHE A 40 -1.78 3.94 19.62
C PHE A 40 -1.12 5.31 19.83
N SER A 41 -0.47 5.84 18.80
CA SER A 41 0.15 7.18 18.86
C SER A 41 -0.87 8.28 19.10
N ALA A 42 -2.05 8.18 18.50
CA ALA A 42 -3.14 9.14 18.74
C ALA A 42 -3.61 9.10 20.19
N GLN A 43 -3.75 7.91 20.78
CA GLN A 43 -4.13 7.72 22.18
C GLN A 43 -3.04 8.22 23.15
N ASP A 44 -1.78 7.84 22.94
CA ASP A 44 -0.63 8.27 23.76
C ASP A 44 -0.50 9.79 23.82
N ILE A 45 -0.65 10.46 22.68
CA ILE A 45 -0.61 11.94 22.63
C ILE A 45 -1.76 12.56 23.40
N PHE A 46 -2.96 11.94 23.37
CA PHE A 46 -4.10 12.40 24.16
C PHE A 46 -3.89 12.22 25.66
N GLU A 47 -3.39 11.06 26.08
CA GLU A 47 -3.06 10.79 27.48
C GLU A 47 -1.99 11.73 28.05
N LYS A 48 -0.91 11.99 27.28
CA LYS A 48 0.12 12.97 27.64
C LYS A 48 -0.46 14.38 27.78
N TYR A 49 -1.42 14.75 26.94
CA TYR A 49 -2.11 16.03 27.04
C TYR A 49 -2.89 16.12 28.36
N MET A 50 -3.68 15.10 28.71
CA MET A 50 -4.44 15.06 29.96
C MET A 50 -3.53 15.17 31.17
N THR A 51 -2.44 14.40 31.20
CA THR A 51 -1.46 14.39 32.31
C THR A 51 -0.78 15.76 32.47
N LYS A 52 -0.35 16.37 31.36
CA LYS A 52 0.32 17.69 31.38
C LYS A 52 -0.60 18.79 31.96
N HIS A 53 -1.88 18.73 31.66
CA HIS A 53 -2.84 19.72 32.09
C HIS A 53 -3.66 19.33 33.32
N LYS A 54 -3.34 18.18 33.95
CA LYS A 54 -4.06 17.62 35.13
C LYS A 54 -5.58 17.52 34.92
N LEU A 55 -6.00 17.16 33.71
CA LEU A 55 -7.40 17.03 33.33
C LEU A 55 -7.86 15.59 33.42
N SER A 56 -9.10 15.37 33.86
CA SER A 56 -9.78 14.10 33.64
C SER A 56 -10.09 13.93 32.14
N LYS A 57 -10.32 12.69 31.71
CA LYS A 57 -10.68 12.39 30.31
C LYS A 57 -11.91 13.19 29.85
N ALA A 58 -12.92 13.30 30.70
CA ALA A 58 -14.14 14.07 30.40
C ALA A 58 -13.88 15.58 30.30
N GLU A 59 -13.04 16.15 31.17
CA GLU A 59 -12.66 17.54 31.13
C GLU A 59 -11.79 17.85 29.93
N ALA A 60 -10.81 17.02 29.61
CA ALA A 60 -9.99 17.14 28.40
C ALA A 60 -10.86 17.12 27.14
N TRP A 61 -11.84 16.22 27.05
CA TRP A 61 -12.78 16.15 25.94
C TRP A 61 -13.67 17.40 25.87
N ARG A 62 -14.26 17.85 26.99
CA ARG A 62 -15.05 19.09 27.03
C ARG A 62 -14.21 20.29 26.60
N PHE A 63 -13.00 20.40 27.12
CA PHE A 63 -12.09 21.50 26.80
C PHE A 63 -11.67 21.48 25.32
N LEU A 64 -11.37 20.30 24.76
CA LEU A 64 -11.02 20.15 23.35
C LEU A 64 -12.22 20.38 22.41
N ASN A 65 -13.46 20.18 22.87
CA ASN A 65 -14.68 20.33 22.09
C ASN A 65 -15.39 21.68 22.32
N SER A 66 -15.00 22.45 23.33
CA SER A 66 -15.66 23.75 23.66
C SER A 66 -15.48 24.83 22.60
N PHE A 67 -14.59 24.64 21.61
CA PHE A 67 -14.31 25.58 20.53
C PHE A 67 -14.79 25.06 19.18
N GLN A 68 -16.05 24.67 19.08
CA GLN A 68 -16.68 24.26 17.82
C GLN A 68 -17.29 25.42 17.06
N ASP A 69 -16.52 26.46 16.75
CA ASP A 69 -16.91 27.38 15.70
C ASP A 69 -16.50 26.78 14.33
N LYS A 70 -17.52 26.39 13.55
CA LYS A 70 -17.34 25.79 12.22
C LYS A 70 -16.56 26.70 11.26
N ASP A 71 -16.69 28.01 11.40
CA ASP A 71 -16.06 28.99 10.52
C ASP A 71 -14.55 29.10 10.78
N SER A 72 -14.14 29.05 12.03
CA SER A 72 -12.72 29.00 12.43
C SER A 72 -12.04 27.71 11.98
N ILE A 73 -12.77 26.58 11.98
CA ILE A 73 -12.31 25.27 11.52
C ILE A 73 -12.12 25.28 9.98
N GLN A 74 -13.06 25.84 9.22
CA GLN A 74 -12.93 25.93 7.77
C GLN A 74 -11.78 26.85 7.34
N LYS A 75 -11.57 27.96 8.04
CA LYS A 75 -10.42 28.86 7.82
C LYS A 75 -9.10 28.13 8.08
N LEU A 76 -8.98 27.37 9.18
CA LEU A 76 -7.78 26.58 9.50
C LEU A 76 -7.51 25.49 8.45
N LEU A 77 -8.56 24.82 7.96
CA LEU A 77 -8.45 23.81 6.89
C LEU A 77 -8.00 24.43 5.55
N LEU A 78 -8.50 25.62 5.21
CA LEU A 78 -8.10 26.35 4.01
C LEU A 78 -6.64 26.81 4.08
N GLU A 79 -6.16 27.24 5.24
CA GLU A 79 -4.76 27.67 5.42
C GLU A 79 -3.77 26.50 5.45
N ILE A 80 -4.15 25.36 6.04
CA ILE A 80 -3.33 24.14 5.97
C ILE A 80 -3.23 23.65 4.52
N LYS A 81 -4.28 23.85 3.71
CA LYS A 81 -4.25 23.54 2.25
C LYS A 81 -3.45 24.55 1.44
N ASN A 82 -3.43 25.82 1.84
CA ASN A 82 -2.75 26.91 1.11
C ASN A 82 -1.45 27.30 1.81
N LYS A 83 -0.40 26.52 1.62
CA LYS A 83 0.95 26.75 2.22
C LYS A 83 1.59 28.10 1.87
N ASP A 84 0.98 28.95 1.05
CA ASP A 84 1.59 30.17 0.50
C ASP A 84 1.06 31.52 1.05
N SER A 85 0.17 31.53 2.05
CA SER A 85 -0.43 32.78 2.51
C SER A 85 0.19 33.33 3.79
N GLY A 86 1.26 34.10 3.64
CA GLY A 86 2.04 34.66 4.77
C GLY A 86 1.41 35.79 5.59
N LYS A 87 0.27 36.38 5.22
CA LYS A 87 -0.29 37.58 5.90
C LYS A 87 -1.45 37.29 6.86
N ASN A 88 -2.24 36.25 6.66
CA ASN A 88 -3.33 35.89 7.59
C ASN A 88 -2.85 35.05 8.79
N LYS A 89 -1.61 34.56 8.75
CA LYS A 89 -1.04 33.69 9.77
C LYS A 89 -0.88 34.37 11.15
N GLN A 90 -0.64 35.69 11.17
CA GLN A 90 -0.45 36.42 12.43
C GLN A 90 -1.76 36.81 13.12
N GLU A 91 -2.84 37.11 12.37
CA GLU A 91 -4.15 37.37 12.94
C GLU A 91 -4.82 36.07 13.43
N LEU A 92 -4.74 34.99 12.66
CA LEU A 92 -5.19 33.66 13.09
C LEU A 92 -4.40 33.16 14.30
N LEU A 93 -3.08 33.41 14.36
CA LEU A 93 -2.26 33.10 15.51
C LEU A 93 -2.66 33.86 16.76
N LYS A 94 -3.20 35.10 16.64
CA LYS A 94 -3.72 35.86 17.78
C LYS A 94 -5.07 35.33 18.29
N GLU A 95 -5.95 34.85 17.42
CA GLU A 95 -7.17 34.13 17.81
C GLU A 95 -6.85 32.73 18.35
N LEU A 96 -5.77 32.10 17.87
CA LEU A 96 -5.25 30.82 18.30
C LEU A 96 -4.37 30.88 19.57
N GLU A 97 -4.18 32.04 20.17
CA GLU A 97 -3.42 32.25 21.43
C GLU A 97 -4.10 31.59 22.65
N ALA A 98 -5.33 31.13 22.53
CA ALA A 98 -5.96 30.31 23.55
C ALA A 98 -5.12 29.01 23.77
N PRO A 99 -4.75 28.68 25.02
CA PRO A 99 -3.92 27.52 25.35
C PRO A 99 -4.43 26.18 24.78
N ALA A 100 -5.75 26.06 24.64
CA ALA A 100 -6.41 24.90 24.05
C ALA A 100 -6.08 24.69 22.56
N TYR A 101 -5.98 25.76 21.80
CA TYR A 101 -5.67 25.69 20.37
C TYR A 101 -4.21 25.32 20.12
N ARG A 102 -3.27 25.90 20.86
CA ARG A 102 -1.85 25.52 20.77
C ARG A 102 -1.63 24.04 21.05
N ALA A 103 -2.26 23.51 22.08
CA ALA A 103 -2.18 22.11 22.42
C ALA A 103 -2.76 21.19 21.33
N ARG A 104 -3.84 21.63 20.64
CA ARG A 104 -4.40 20.90 19.48
C ARG A 104 -3.45 20.90 18.30
N ILE A 105 -2.86 22.04 17.95
CA ILE A 105 -1.92 22.16 16.83
C ILE A 105 -0.66 21.34 17.10
N GLU A 106 -0.07 21.44 18.29
CA GLU A 106 1.10 20.65 18.65
C GLU A 106 0.82 19.14 18.57
N ARG A 107 -0.35 18.72 19.06
CA ARG A 107 -0.78 17.32 18.98
C ARG A 107 -0.93 16.88 17.54
N LEU A 108 -1.60 17.66 16.70
CA LEU A 108 -1.76 17.38 15.29
C LEU A 108 -0.42 17.28 14.58
N GLN A 109 0.48 18.22 14.79
CA GLN A 109 1.81 18.20 14.19
C GLN A 109 2.60 16.92 14.52
N ARG A 110 2.55 16.49 15.79
CA ARG A 110 3.19 15.22 16.21
C ARG A 110 2.57 14.00 15.53
N LEU A 111 1.23 13.96 15.45
CA LEU A 111 0.52 12.88 14.77
C LEU A 111 0.85 12.83 13.28
N LEU A 112 0.89 13.99 12.60
CA LEU A 112 1.24 14.05 11.18
C LEU A 112 2.66 13.57 10.91
N GLN A 113 3.63 13.93 11.77
CA GLN A 113 5.00 13.43 11.70
C GLN A 113 5.08 11.92 11.90
N GLN A 114 4.30 11.38 12.84
CA GLN A 114 4.22 9.94 13.08
C GLN A 114 3.61 9.19 11.88
N VAL A 115 2.56 9.75 11.27
CA VAL A 115 1.99 9.18 10.03
C VAL A 115 3.06 9.09 8.95
N ASP A 116 3.85 10.14 8.72
CA ASP A 116 4.92 10.12 7.71
C ASP A 116 5.94 9.02 7.98
N THR A 117 6.40 8.90 9.22
CA THR A 117 7.37 7.88 9.63
C THR A 117 6.81 6.47 9.44
N VAL A 118 5.58 6.23 9.90
CA VAL A 118 4.93 4.92 9.77
C VAL A 118 4.70 4.57 8.30
N MET A 119 4.23 5.51 7.48
CA MET A 119 3.96 5.25 6.06
C MET A 119 5.24 5.07 5.24
N GLN A 120 6.33 5.73 5.60
CA GLN A 120 7.63 5.45 5.01
C GLN A 120 8.10 4.03 5.31
N ASN A 121 7.89 3.55 6.54
CA ASN A 121 8.19 2.17 6.92
C ASN A 121 7.30 1.17 6.17
N VAL A 122 6.01 1.46 5.98
CA VAL A 122 5.10 0.64 5.16
C VAL A 122 5.63 0.51 3.75
N TYR A 123 5.98 1.63 3.10
CA TYR A 123 6.54 1.64 1.76
C TYR A 123 7.81 0.78 1.65
N GLN A 124 8.76 0.97 2.56
CA GLN A 124 10.03 0.23 2.53
C GLN A 124 9.83 -1.27 2.73
N GLN A 125 8.96 -1.66 3.65
CA GLN A 125 8.67 -3.07 3.92
C GLN A 125 7.92 -3.71 2.74
N GLU A 126 6.85 -3.10 2.25
CA GLU A 126 6.11 -3.57 1.08
C GLU A 126 7.04 -3.73 -0.13
N GLN A 127 7.83 -2.71 -0.45
CA GLN A 127 8.77 -2.78 -1.56
C GLN A 127 9.77 -3.92 -1.40
N ARG A 128 10.30 -4.14 -0.20
CA ARG A 128 11.25 -5.22 0.07
C ARG A 128 10.60 -6.61 -0.10
N PHE A 129 9.43 -6.80 0.48
CA PHE A 129 8.71 -8.08 0.39
C PHE A 129 8.31 -8.39 -1.05
N ASP A 130 7.71 -7.42 -1.73
CA ASP A 130 7.27 -7.58 -3.11
C ASP A 130 8.43 -7.82 -4.05
N THR A 131 9.56 -7.11 -3.90
CA THR A 131 10.75 -7.33 -4.73
C THR A 131 11.26 -8.76 -4.58
N SER A 132 11.47 -9.23 -3.35
CA SER A 132 11.95 -10.59 -3.09
C SER A 132 10.97 -11.65 -3.62
N PHE A 133 9.68 -11.41 -3.45
CA PHE A 133 8.64 -12.30 -3.98
C PHE A 133 8.65 -12.34 -5.51
N PHE A 134 8.71 -11.19 -6.19
CA PHE A 134 8.71 -11.13 -7.65
C PHE A 134 9.97 -11.75 -8.26
N GLU A 135 11.12 -11.62 -7.63
CA GLU A 135 12.36 -12.30 -8.04
C GLU A 135 12.18 -13.81 -8.00
N GLN A 136 11.70 -14.36 -6.90
CA GLN A 136 11.45 -15.81 -6.75
C GLN A 136 10.38 -16.31 -7.71
N LEU A 137 9.28 -15.56 -7.87
CA LEU A 137 8.22 -15.91 -8.80
C LEU A 137 8.72 -15.97 -10.25
N ALA A 138 9.52 -14.99 -10.65
CA ALA A 138 10.10 -14.89 -11.98
C ALA A 138 11.04 -16.07 -12.26
N GLU A 139 11.94 -16.35 -11.33
CA GLU A 139 12.85 -17.48 -11.41
C GLU A 139 12.10 -18.82 -11.48
N ASN A 140 11.13 -19.04 -10.62
CA ASN A 140 10.29 -20.24 -10.62
C ASN A 140 9.52 -20.39 -11.94
N ALA A 141 8.98 -19.31 -12.48
CA ALA A 141 8.26 -19.35 -13.76
C ALA A 141 9.16 -19.79 -14.91
N TYR A 142 10.40 -19.32 -14.94
CA TYR A 142 11.41 -19.71 -15.94
C TYR A 142 11.76 -21.20 -15.86
N TYR A 143 12.27 -21.67 -14.74
CA TYR A 143 12.71 -23.07 -14.59
C TYR A 143 11.56 -24.07 -14.71
N ARG A 144 10.41 -23.75 -14.19
CA ARG A 144 9.22 -24.59 -14.30
C ARG A 144 8.77 -24.76 -15.74
N THR A 145 8.84 -23.70 -16.53
CA THR A 145 8.51 -23.74 -17.96
C THR A 145 9.47 -24.65 -18.72
N ILE A 146 10.79 -24.55 -18.49
CA ILE A 146 11.79 -25.43 -19.09
C ILE A 146 11.52 -26.87 -18.69
N TYR A 147 11.37 -27.14 -17.38
CA TYR A 147 11.10 -28.49 -16.87
C TYR A 147 9.86 -29.12 -17.50
N ASN A 148 8.75 -28.38 -17.56
CA ASN A 148 7.50 -28.89 -18.16
C ASN A 148 7.66 -29.18 -19.65
N THR A 149 8.43 -28.34 -20.36
CA THR A 149 8.71 -28.57 -21.80
C THR A 149 9.58 -29.79 -22.00
N GLN A 150 10.66 -29.95 -21.26
CA GLN A 150 11.54 -31.14 -21.32
C GLN A 150 10.76 -32.42 -20.99
N ARG A 151 10.00 -32.40 -19.89
CA ARG A 151 9.20 -33.55 -19.45
C ARG A 151 8.20 -34.03 -20.52
N LYS A 152 7.57 -33.07 -21.22
CA LYS A 152 6.53 -33.39 -22.21
C LYS A 152 7.12 -33.82 -23.56
N THR A 153 8.17 -33.20 -23.98
CA THR A 153 8.81 -33.47 -25.28
C THR A 153 9.76 -34.70 -25.22
N GLY A 154 10.23 -35.07 -24.03
CA GLY A 154 11.27 -36.08 -23.85
C GLY A 154 12.65 -35.58 -24.31
N LEU A 155 12.79 -34.32 -24.64
CA LEU A 155 14.05 -33.72 -25.12
C LEU A 155 14.71 -32.94 -23.99
N GLY A 156 16.00 -33.17 -23.79
CA GLY A 156 16.85 -32.30 -22.96
C GLY A 156 17.22 -31.06 -23.73
N PHE A 157 16.90 -29.88 -23.16
CA PHE A 157 17.32 -28.62 -23.73
C PHE A 157 18.53 -28.07 -22.98
N SER A 158 19.51 -27.58 -23.69
CA SER A 158 20.56 -26.76 -23.10
C SER A 158 19.95 -25.40 -22.77
N PHE A 159 19.95 -25.01 -21.52
CA PHE A 159 19.47 -23.71 -21.07
C PHE A 159 20.50 -23.05 -20.17
N SER A 160 20.56 -21.74 -20.23
CA SER A 160 21.42 -20.98 -19.36
C SER A 160 20.79 -20.84 -17.97
N HIS A 161 21.62 -20.72 -16.94
CA HIS A 161 21.14 -20.27 -15.65
C HIS A 161 20.51 -18.87 -15.83
N VAL A 162 19.29 -18.67 -15.31
CA VAL A 162 18.70 -17.34 -15.37
C VAL A 162 19.60 -16.36 -14.58
N ASP A 163 20.13 -15.34 -15.24
CA ASP A 163 21.00 -14.34 -14.61
C ASP A 163 20.14 -13.40 -13.76
N GLN A 164 20.59 -13.14 -12.55
CA GLN A 164 19.95 -12.17 -11.64
C GLN A 164 19.72 -10.82 -12.34
N LYS A 165 20.69 -10.35 -13.15
CA LYS A 165 20.55 -9.13 -13.95
C LYS A 165 19.40 -9.17 -14.95
N GLN A 166 19.04 -10.35 -15.40
CA GLN A 166 17.95 -10.57 -16.33
C GLN A 166 16.60 -10.48 -15.61
N ILE A 167 16.48 -11.08 -14.45
CA ILE A 167 15.32 -10.92 -13.56
C ILE A 167 15.13 -9.43 -13.20
N GLU A 168 16.20 -8.78 -12.71
CA GLU A 168 16.15 -7.34 -12.40
C GLU A 168 15.71 -6.47 -13.60
N ARG A 169 16.16 -6.81 -14.79
CA ARG A 169 15.77 -6.09 -16.02
C ARG A 169 14.27 -6.19 -16.28
N VAL A 170 13.70 -7.39 -16.10
CA VAL A 170 12.25 -7.62 -16.25
C VAL A 170 11.48 -6.90 -15.15
N LEU A 171 11.94 -6.98 -13.91
CA LEU A 171 11.31 -6.27 -12.78
C LEU A 171 11.34 -4.74 -12.96
N ARG A 172 12.33 -4.20 -13.67
CA ARG A 172 12.43 -2.76 -13.96
C ARG A 172 11.61 -2.28 -15.15
N MET A 173 10.91 -3.16 -15.85
CA MET A 173 10.08 -2.78 -17.01
C MET A 173 8.90 -1.90 -16.61
N ASN A 174 8.71 -0.82 -17.36
CA ASN A 174 7.54 0.08 -17.23
C ASN A 174 6.40 -0.40 -18.15
N TRP A 175 6.01 -1.66 -18.05
CA TRP A 175 5.08 -2.30 -18.97
C TRP A 175 3.68 -1.67 -19.01
N SER A 176 3.26 -1.02 -17.93
CA SER A 176 1.95 -0.35 -17.83
C SER A 176 2.09 1.13 -17.42
N GLY A 177 3.15 1.77 -17.91
CA GLY A 177 3.42 3.21 -17.76
C GLY A 177 4.16 3.61 -16.50
N LYS A 178 4.24 2.75 -15.47
CA LYS A 178 5.00 3.00 -14.23
C LYS A 178 5.59 1.70 -13.69
N HIS A 179 6.77 1.82 -13.12
CA HIS A 179 7.42 0.77 -12.34
C HIS A 179 6.59 0.44 -11.08
N TYR A 180 6.54 -0.84 -10.66
CA TYR A 180 5.76 -1.27 -9.49
C TYR A 180 6.13 -0.49 -8.20
N SER A 181 7.41 -0.24 -7.97
CA SER A 181 7.88 0.54 -6.82
C SER A 181 7.29 1.96 -6.79
N LYS A 182 7.14 2.61 -7.95
CA LYS A 182 6.47 3.93 -8.06
C LYS A 182 4.96 3.82 -7.78
N ARG A 183 4.37 2.67 -8.02
CA ARG A 183 2.96 2.41 -7.69
C ARG A 183 2.78 2.18 -6.21
N ILE A 184 3.68 1.41 -5.57
CA ILE A 184 3.71 1.24 -4.12
C ILE A 184 3.86 2.63 -3.47
N TRP A 185 4.84 3.41 -3.92
CA TRP A 185 5.03 4.78 -3.42
C TRP A 185 3.77 5.63 -3.52
N LYS A 186 3.12 5.62 -4.68
CA LYS A 186 1.89 6.39 -4.88
C LYS A 186 0.78 5.93 -3.95
N ASN A 187 0.55 4.63 -3.83
CA ASN A 187 -0.49 4.08 -2.97
C ASN A 187 -0.26 4.45 -1.50
N THR A 188 0.97 4.35 -1.02
CA THR A 188 1.33 4.69 0.37
C THR A 188 1.29 6.19 0.64
N ASP A 189 1.69 7.03 -0.32
CA ASP A 189 1.61 8.50 -0.22
C ASP A 189 0.16 8.99 -0.23
N ASP A 190 -0.68 8.47 -1.11
CA ASP A 190 -2.11 8.78 -1.17
C ASP A 190 -2.82 8.33 0.13
N LEU A 191 -2.46 7.17 0.67
CA LEU A 191 -2.96 6.70 1.96
C LEU A 191 -2.49 7.61 3.11
N ALA A 192 -1.21 8.00 3.13
CA ALA A 192 -0.68 8.91 4.14
C ALA A 192 -1.44 10.24 4.16
N LYS A 193 -1.72 10.83 3.00
CA LYS A 193 -2.53 12.04 2.87
C LYS A 193 -3.93 11.84 3.42
N THR A 194 -4.58 10.74 3.04
CA THR A 194 -5.93 10.40 3.53
C THR A 194 -5.96 10.24 5.04
N ILE A 195 -5.00 9.55 5.63
CA ILE A 195 -4.90 9.38 7.10
C ILE A 195 -4.69 10.72 7.80
N LYS A 196 -3.84 11.59 7.25
CA LYS A 196 -3.61 12.94 7.79
C LYS A 196 -4.88 13.79 7.77
N ASP A 197 -5.62 13.75 6.66
CA ASP A 197 -6.89 14.47 6.52
C ASP A 197 -7.93 13.95 7.52
N GLU A 198 -8.05 12.63 7.71
CA GLU A 198 -8.98 12.03 8.68
C GLU A 198 -8.59 12.34 10.13
N LEU A 199 -7.31 12.34 10.47
CA LEU A 199 -6.84 12.75 11.79
C LEU A 199 -7.15 14.23 12.06
N LEU A 200 -6.98 15.08 11.05
CA LEU A 200 -7.33 16.48 11.13
C LEU A 200 -8.85 16.66 11.38
N VAL A 201 -9.68 15.99 10.57
CA VAL A 201 -11.13 16.00 10.73
C VAL A 201 -11.53 15.49 12.11
N SER A 202 -10.96 14.38 12.56
CA SER A 202 -11.25 13.79 13.88
C SER A 202 -10.91 14.77 15.01
N LEU A 203 -9.79 15.45 14.91
CA LEU A 203 -9.36 16.43 15.91
C LEU A 203 -10.26 17.67 15.94
N LEU A 204 -10.71 18.14 14.77
CA LEU A 204 -11.52 19.34 14.64
C LEU A 204 -13.01 19.10 14.99
N THR A 205 -13.55 17.92 14.64
CA THR A 205 -14.95 17.57 14.87
C THR A 205 -15.21 16.95 16.24
N GLY A 206 -14.13 16.66 17.00
CA GLY A 206 -14.26 16.03 18.32
C GLY A 206 -14.70 14.56 18.26
N ARG A 207 -14.39 13.84 17.16
CA ARG A 207 -14.61 12.39 17.09
C ARG A 207 -13.96 11.69 18.27
N THR A 208 -14.64 10.68 18.80
CA THR A 208 -14.10 9.84 19.86
C THR A 208 -12.88 9.04 19.38
N ASP A 209 -12.05 8.58 20.32
CA ASP A 209 -10.89 7.73 19.99
C ASP A 209 -11.32 6.46 19.26
N ARG A 210 -12.49 5.89 19.61
CA ARG A 210 -13.04 4.70 18.97
C ARG A 210 -13.45 4.96 17.52
N GLU A 211 -14.13 6.08 17.25
CA GLU A 211 -14.54 6.47 15.91
C GLU A 211 -13.31 6.78 15.04
N THR A 212 -12.33 7.50 15.60
CA THR A 212 -11.07 7.80 14.92
C THR A 212 -10.31 6.52 14.59
N ALA A 213 -10.20 5.59 15.52
CA ALA A 213 -9.56 4.29 15.31
C ALA A 213 -10.27 3.47 14.22
N ALA A 214 -11.61 3.47 14.22
CA ALA A 214 -12.38 2.76 13.19
C ALA A 214 -12.12 3.30 11.79
N VAL A 215 -12.11 4.62 11.62
CA VAL A 215 -11.83 5.27 10.34
C VAL A 215 -10.40 4.98 9.87
N ILE A 216 -9.41 5.10 10.75
CA ILE A 216 -8.01 4.78 10.41
C ILE A 216 -7.91 3.33 9.95
N THR A 217 -8.50 2.38 10.67
CA THR A 217 -8.47 0.96 10.34
C THR A 217 -9.11 0.69 8.98
N GLU A 218 -10.23 1.33 8.66
CA GLU A 218 -10.90 1.23 7.35
C GLU A 218 -9.98 1.71 6.21
N LYS A 219 -9.34 2.88 6.36
CA LYS A 219 -8.45 3.43 5.33
C LYS A 219 -7.23 2.54 5.09
N PHE A 220 -6.63 2.00 6.14
CA PHE A 220 -5.55 1.02 5.99
C PHE A 220 -6.01 -0.29 5.34
N GLY A 221 -7.24 -0.74 5.60
CA GLY A 221 -7.85 -1.86 4.89
C GLY A 221 -7.95 -1.62 3.39
N GLY A 222 -8.36 -0.42 2.97
CA GLY A 222 -8.36 0.01 1.58
C GLY A 222 -6.97 0.01 0.95
N GLY A 223 -5.95 0.47 1.69
CA GLY A 223 -4.53 0.42 1.27
C GLY A 223 -4.05 -1.01 1.04
N ALA A 224 -4.34 -1.93 1.95
CA ALA A 224 -3.99 -3.35 1.80
C ALA A 224 -4.66 -4.01 0.59
N ILE A 225 -5.90 -3.64 0.27
CA ILE A 225 -6.59 -4.11 -0.95
C ILE A 225 -5.90 -3.59 -2.21
N ALA A 226 -5.45 -2.34 -2.21
CA ALA A 226 -4.71 -1.76 -3.33
C ALA A 226 -3.36 -2.48 -3.55
N ALA A 227 -2.62 -2.77 -2.47
CA ALA A 227 -1.39 -3.55 -2.50
C ALA A 227 -1.63 -4.96 -3.06
N ARG A 228 -2.64 -5.68 -2.57
CA ARG A 228 -3.04 -7.01 -3.09
C ARG A 228 -3.30 -7.00 -4.60
N ARG A 229 -4.01 -5.99 -5.08
CA ARG A 229 -4.27 -5.83 -6.52
C ARG A 229 -2.98 -5.62 -7.31
N LEU A 230 -2.07 -4.80 -6.78
CA LEU A 230 -0.77 -4.56 -7.38
C LEU A 230 0.04 -5.86 -7.48
N ILE A 231 0.20 -6.57 -6.38
CA ILE A 231 0.94 -7.84 -6.31
C ILE A 231 0.43 -8.83 -7.36
N ARG A 232 -0.89 -9.06 -7.44
CA ARG A 232 -1.48 -9.96 -8.44
C ARG A 232 -1.16 -9.55 -9.87
N THR A 233 -1.29 -8.26 -10.16
CA THR A 233 -1.09 -7.72 -11.51
C THR A 233 0.36 -7.84 -11.95
N GLU A 234 1.31 -7.46 -11.10
CA GLU A 234 2.72 -7.56 -11.40
C GLU A 234 3.20 -9.01 -11.46
N SER A 235 2.66 -9.90 -10.61
CA SER A 235 2.95 -11.35 -10.65
C SER A 235 2.59 -11.97 -12.00
N CYS A 236 1.42 -11.64 -12.55
CA CYS A 236 1.03 -12.10 -13.87
C CYS A 236 2.02 -11.66 -14.96
N PHE A 237 2.43 -10.40 -14.93
CA PHE A 237 3.36 -9.84 -15.91
C PHE A 237 4.74 -10.52 -15.82
N PHE A 238 5.37 -10.51 -14.64
CA PHE A 238 6.73 -11.05 -14.48
C PHE A 238 6.80 -12.54 -14.81
N ALA A 239 5.84 -13.33 -14.34
CA ALA A 239 5.79 -14.74 -14.68
C ALA A 239 5.60 -14.97 -16.19
N SER A 240 4.80 -14.15 -16.87
CA SER A 240 4.57 -14.28 -18.32
C SER A 240 5.83 -13.95 -19.11
N GLU A 241 6.58 -12.91 -18.74
CA GLU A 241 7.83 -12.53 -19.39
C GLU A 241 8.90 -13.63 -19.29
N LEU A 242 9.10 -14.18 -18.06
CA LEU A 242 10.08 -15.25 -17.86
C LEU A 242 9.64 -16.58 -18.51
N THR A 243 8.33 -16.85 -18.54
CA THR A 243 7.78 -17.99 -19.31
C THR A 243 8.06 -17.86 -20.80
N ALA A 244 7.83 -16.66 -21.38
CA ALA A 244 8.10 -16.39 -22.80
C ALA A 244 9.58 -16.54 -23.13
N GLN A 245 10.45 -16.13 -22.23
CA GLN A 245 11.90 -16.31 -22.39
C GLN A 245 12.30 -17.79 -22.33
N ALA A 246 11.78 -18.55 -21.37
CA ALA A 246 12.03 -20.01 -21.27
C ALA A 246 11.57 -20.72 -22.56
N TYR A 247 10.44 -20.35 -23.15
CA TYR A 247 10.00 -20.89 -24.42
C TYR A 247 10.98 -20.60 -25.58
N LYS A 248 11.56 -19.40 -25.63
CA LYS A 248 12.59 -19.08 -26.63
C LYS A 248 13.81 -19.97 -26.50
N GLU A 249 14.29 -20.22 -25.31
CA GLU A 249 15.45 -21.10 -25.04
C GLU A 249 15.14 -22.55 -25.35
N CYS A 250 13.91 -23.02 -25.12
CA CYS A 250 13.45 -24.34 -25.55
C CYS A 250 13.19 -24.43 -27.09
N GLY A 251 13.44 -23.38 -27.85
CA GLY A 251 13.19 -23.36 -29.32
C GLY A 251 11.70 -23.38 -29.70
N ILE A 252 10.81 -23.06 -28.79
CA ILE A 252 9.36 -23.00 -29.04
C ILE A 252 9.05 -21.77 -29.87
N LYS A 253 8.62 -21.97 -31.12
CA LYS A 253 8.32 -20.89 -32.08
C LYS A 253 6.88 -20.37 -31.97
N LYS A 254 5.96 -21.16 -31.48
CA LYS A 254 4.54 -20.82 -31.37
C LYS A 254 3.96 -21.40 -30.08
N TYR A 255 3.18 -20.59 -29.38
CA TYR A 255 2.38 -20.99 -28.23
C TYR A 255 1.00 -20.36 -28.29
N ARG A 256 0.05 -20.98 -27.62
CA ARG A 256 -1.32 -20.46 -27.52
C ARG A 256 -1.43 -19.69 -26.20
N TYR A 257 -1.87 -18.44 -26.26
CA TYR A 257 -2.31 -17.73 -25.09
C TYR A 257 -3.68 -18.23 -24.64
N MET A 258 -3.81 -18.57 -23.37
CA MET A 258 -5.07 -18.99 -22.77
C MET A 258 -5.43 -17.97 -21.69
N ALA A 259 -6.47 -17.19 -21.92
CA ALA A 259 -7.04 -16.30 -20.93
C ALA A 259 -7.92 -17.10 -19.95
N THR A 260 -7.70 -16.91 -18.66
CA THR A 260 -8.65 -17.40 -17.65
C THR A 260 -9.80 -16.40 -17.57
N LEU A 261 -10.95 -16.78 -18.10
CA LEU A 261 -12.17 -15.99 -18.01
C LEU A 261 -12.79 -16.22 -16.63
N ASP A 262 -12.86 -15.18 -15.83
CA ASP A 262 -13.54 -15.16 -14.53
C ASP A 262 -14.58 -14.02 -14.48
N LEU A 263 -15.32 -13.94 -13.37
CA LEU A 263 -16.33 -12.88 -13.16
C LEU A 263 -15.75 -11.45 -13.14
N ARG A 264 -14.43 -11.31 -13.16
CA ARG A 264 -13.69 -10.03 -13.20
C ARG A 264 -13.25 -9.66 -14.62
N THR A 265 -13.41 -10.57 -15.57
CA THR A 265 -13.08 -10.32 -16.98
C THR A 265 -14.03 -9.26 -17.53
N SER A 266 -13.49 -8.19 -18.11
CA SER A 266 -14.32 -7.15 -18.72
C SER A 266 -15.02 -7.68 -19.97
N LYS A 267 -16.16 -7.07 -20.35
CA LYS A 267 -16.90 -7.44 -21.57
C LYS A 267 -16.12 -7.14 -22.86
N ILE A 268 -14.98 -6.46 -22.75
CA ILE A 268 -14.11 -6.06 -23.87
C ILE A 268 -12.96 -7.06 -24.07
N CYS A 269 -12.65 -7.88 -23.06
CA CYS A 269 -11.70 -9.00 -23.15
C CYS A 269 -12.45 -10.28 -23.55
#